data_4ceb239511527aa14d89679ce0a278c4
#
_entry.id   4ceb239511527aa14d89679ce0a278c4
#
_cell.length_a   1.000
_cell.length_b   1.000
_cell.length_c   1.000
_cell.angle_alpha   90.00
_cell.angle_beta   90.00
_cell.angle_gamma   90.00
#
_symmetry.space_group_name_H-M   'P 1'
#
loop_
_entity.id
_entity.type
_entity.pdbx_description
1 polymer ?
#
loop_
_entity_poly.entity_id
_entity_poly.type
_entity_poly.pdbx_seq_one_letter_code
_entity_poly.pdbx_strand_id
1 'polypeptide(L)'
;MTRMLERAAAGDLRWCATLFPTQAHAQDAGMALDAYEDFVFGAGLLDRDDPAAAWREVGVELARVAAFLGAHDEIRIEAPGTDLTYRVGGRTWIAAAGTNNFPDGEVFTGPVEGSANGTVRFTYPAIYAGNEVEDVRLAFRDGRVVEDRAGVAA
;
A
#
# COMPACT_ATOMS: atom_id res chain seq x y z
N MET A 1 15.98 15.57 -0.64
CA MET A 1 14.84 14.72 -0.20
C MET A 1 14.45 14.98 1.26
N THR A 2 15.37 15.01 2.23
CA THR A 2 15.10 15.21 3.66
C THR A 2 14.24 16.44 3.96
N ARG A 3 14.60 17.63 3.43
CA ARG A 3 13.87 18.90 3.69
C ARG A 3 12.42 18.88 3.18
N MET A 4 12.13 18.18 2.08
CA MET A 4 10.77 18.03 1.56
C MET A 4 9.92 17.17 2.53
N LEU A 5 10.46 16.03 2.96
CA LEU A 5 9.79 15.13 3.89
C LEU A 5 9.56 15.77 5.27
N GLU A 6 10.53 16.52 5.78
CA GLU A 6 10.40 17.27 7.03
C GLU A 6 9.26 18.29 6.96
N ARG A 7 9.17 19.05 5.87
CA ARG A 7 8.10 20.04 5.68
C ARG A 7 6.74 19.37 5.45
N ALA A 8 6.70 18.27 4.75
CA ALA A 8 5.48 17.50 4.56
C ALA A 8 4.96 16.95 5.90
N ALA A 9 5.86 16.39 6.73
CA ALA A 9 5.53 15.87 8.05
C ALA A 9 5.07 16.97 9.02
N ALA A 10 5.62 18.19 8.90
CA ALA A 10 5.21 19.36 9.68
C ALA A 10 3.89 20.01 9.18
N GLY A 11 3.33 19.55 8.06
CA GLY A 11 2.16 20.17 7.45
C GLY A 11 2.44 21.49 6.69
N ASP A 12 3.70 21.86 6.54
CA ASP A 12 4.15 23.10 5.88
C ASP A 12 4.21 22.97 4.35
N LEU A 13 4.02 21.77 3.84
CA LEU A 13 4.06 21.47 2.41
C LEU A 13 2.85 20.65 2.01
N ARG A 14 2.05 21.20 1.09
CA ARG A 14 1.07 20.41 0.35
C ARG A 14 1.77 19.73 -0.83
N TRP A 15 1.55 18.44 -0.98
CA TRP A 15 2.12 17.66 -2.07
C TRP A 15 1.15 16.62 -2.58
N CYS A 16 1.29 16.27 -3.83
CA CYS A 16 0.60 15.14 -4.44
C CYS A 16 1.58 14.43 -5.37
N ALA A 17 1.65 13.13 -5.26
CA ALA A 17 2.35 12.27 -6.22
C ALA A 17 1.32 11.57 -7.09
N THR A 18 1.56 11.57 -8.41
CA THR A 18 0.69 10.88 -9.36
C THR A 18 1.52 10.12 -10.39
N LEU A 19 0.94 9.05 -10.91
CA LEU A 19 1.48 8.31 -12.03
C LEU A 19 0.96 8.94 -13.33
N PHE A 20 1.89 9.40 -14.18
CA PHE A 20 1.56 9.74 -15.57
C PHE A 20 1.92 8.53 -16.45
N PRO A 21 0.96 7.95 -17.19
CA PRO A 21 1.23 6.79 -18.03
C PRO A 21 2.24 7.14 -19.14
N THR A 22 3.23 6.25 -19.30
CA THR A 22 4.26 6.39 -20.34
C THR A 22 4.42 5.06 -21.09
N GLN A 23 5.05 5.11 -22.26
CA GLN A 23 5.38 3.91 -23.02
C GLN A 23 6.23 2.92 -22.21
N ALA A 24 7.16 3.42 -21.38
CA ALA A 24 7.97 2.56 -20.52
C ALA A 24 7.11 1.82 -19.48
N HIS A 25 6.20 2.53 -18.82
CA HIS A 25 5.27 1.91 -17.86
C HIS A 25 4.35 0.88 -18.53
N ALA A 26 3.86 1.18 -19.74
CA ALA A 26 3.03 0.25 -20.50
C ALA A 26 3.80 -1.03 -20.86
N GLN A 27 5.06 -0.91 -21.27
CA GLN A 27 5.94 -2.06 -21.56
C GLN A 27 6.19 -2.91 -20.31
N ASP A 28 6.48 -2.28 -19.18
CA ASP A 28 6.67 -2.99 -17.90
C ASP A 28 5.40 -3.73 -17.47
N ALA A 29 4.24 -3.17 -17.78
CA ALA A 29 2.93 -3.79 -17.53
C ALA A 29 2.52 -4.83 -18.59
N GLY A 30 3.31 -5.01 -19.66
CA GLY A 30 2.98 -5.89 -20.79
C GLY A 30 1.76 -5.43 -21.59
N MET A 31 1.49 -4.12 -21.63
CA MET A 31 0.33 -3.50 -22.26
C MET A 31 0.72 -2.56 -23.41
N ALA A 32 -0.22 -2.32 -24.34
CA ALA A 32 -0.13 -1.20 -25.26
C ALA A 32 -0.36 0.13 -24.48
N LEU A 33 0.20 1.23 -24.97
CA LEU A 33 0.14 2.52 -24.25
C LEU A 33 -1.31 3.00 -24.03
N ASP A 34 -2.15 2.91 -25.06
CA ASP A 34 -3.56 3.31 -25.00
C ASP A 34 -4.34 2.49 -23.94
N ALA A 35 -4.14 1.17 -23.92
CA ALA A 35 -4.76 0.31 -22.93
C ALA A 35 -4.24 0.59 -21.51
N TYR A 36 -2.97 0.95 -21.37
CA TYR A 36 -2.39 1.33 -20.09
C TYR A 36 -2.90 2.70 -19.60
N GLU A 37 -3.07 3.65 -20.51
CA GLU A 37 -3.69 4.95 -20.21
C GLU A 37 -5.13 4.77 -19.71
N ASP A 38 -5.94 3.99 -20.42
CA ASP A 38 -7.31 3.67 -20.01
C ASP A 38 -7.35 3.01 -18.63
N PHE A 39 -6.42 2.09 -18.37
CA PHE A 39 -6.30 1.44 -17.06
C PHE A 39 -5.96 2.44 -15.95
N VAL A 40 -4.96 3.31 -16.15
CA VAL A 40 -4.53 4.28 -15.13
C VAL A 40 -5.60 5.34 -14.90
N PHE A 41 -6.23 5.85 -15.96
CA PHE A 41 -7.29 6.86 -15.86
C PHE A 41 -8.56 6.27 -15.25
N GLY A 42 -8.90 5.02 -15.60
CA GLY A 42 -10.00 4.28 -14.97
C GLY A 42 -9.75 4.03 -13.46
N ALA A 43 -8.52 3.66 -13.08
CA ALA A 43 -8.15 3.55 -11.66
C ALA A 43 -8.25 4.90 -10.91
N GLY A 44 -7.99 6.00 -11.61
CA GLY A 44 -8.21 7.36 -11.11
C GLY A 44 -9.66 7.82 -11.11
N LEU A 45 -10.61 7.00 -11.60
CA LEU A 45 -12.02 7.34 -11.80
C LEU A 45 -12.23 8.58 -12.69
N LEU A 46 -11.28 8.85 -13.62
CA LEU A 46 -11.31 10.02 -14.49
C LEU A 46 -12.31 9.85 -15.65
N ASP A 47 -12.82 8.65 -15.84
CA ASP A 47 -13.89 8.29 -16.77
C ASP A 47 -15.31 8.63 -16.25
N ARG A 48 -15.43 9.10 -15.00
CA ARG A 48 -16.70 9.46 -14.39
C ARG A 48 -17.10 10.88 -14.74
N ASP A 49 -18.40 11.17 -14.74
CA ASP A 49 -18.95 12.53 -15.00
C ASP A 49 -18.43 13.57 -13.99
N ASP A 50 -18.28 13.18 -12.72
CA ASP A 50 -17.65 13.98 -11.66
C ASP A 50 -16.64 13.12 -10.87
N PRO A 51 -15.38 13.04 -11.33
CA PRO A 51 -14.33 12.30 -10.65
C PRO A 51 -14.09 12.75 -9.20
N ALA A 52 -14.24 14.05 -8.95
CA ALA A 52 -14.05 14.59 -7.61
C ALA A 52 -15.16 14.15 -6.65
N ALA A 53 -16.41 14.03 -7.12
CA ALA A 53 -17.50 13.45 -6.33
C ALA A 53 -17.24 11.96 -6.06
N ALA A 54 -16.82 11.19 -7.07
CA ALA A 54 -16.50 9.77 -6.92
C ALA A 54 -15.41 9.55 -5.86
N TRP A 55 -14.35 10.34 -5.88
CA TRP A 55 -13.28 10.27 -4.86
C TRP A 55 -13.74 10.70 -3.46
N ARG A 56 -14.69 11.62 -3.34
CA ARG A 56 -15.29 11.92 -2.03
C ARG A 56 -16.07 10.72 -1.47
N GLU A 57 -16.79 9.98 -2.31
CA GLU A 57 -17.49 8.75 -1.91
C GLU A 57 -16.51 7.66 -1.48
N VAL A 58 -15.43 7.44 -2.25
CA VAL A 58 -14.33 6.55 -1.86
C VAL A 58 -13.77 6.95 -0.48
N GLY A 59 -13.54 8.24 -0.25
CA GLY A 59 -13.04 8.75 1.03
C GLY A 59 -13.98 8.46 2.20
N VAL A 60 -15.30 8.58 2.00
CA VAL A 60 -16.30 8.22 3.02
C VAL A 60 -16.25 6.73 3.36
N GLU A 61 -16.15 5.87 2.35
CA GLU A 61 -16.09 4.43 2.56
C GLU A 61 -14.78 4.02 3.26
N LEU A 62 -13.65 4.56 2.84
CA LEU A 62 -12.35 4.30 3.48
C LEU A 62 -12.33 4.79 4.94
N ALA A 63 -12.94 5.93 5.22
CA ALA A 63 -13.06 6.42 6.60
C ALA A 63 -13.89 5.47 7.47
N ARG A 64 -14.96 4.87 6.91
CA ARG A 64 -15.76 3.86 7.59
C ARG A 64 -14.95 2.59 7.89
N VAL A 65 -14.16 2.13 6.93
CA VAL A 65 -13.24 0.98 7.11
C VAL A 65 -12.17 1.30 8.16
N ALA A 66 -11.57 2.50 8.10
CA ALA A 66 -10.57 2.93 9.07
C ALA A 66 -11.14 2.98 10.50
N ALA A 67 -12.38 3.47 10.67
CA ALA A 67 -13.06 3.49 11.95
C ALA A 67 -13.36 2.06 12.48
N PHE A 68 -13.78 1.16 11.59
CA PHE A 68 -13.99 -0.26 11.94
C PHE A 68 -12.69 -0.91 12.40
N LEU A 69 -11.61 -0.79 11.65
CA LEU A 69 -10.31 -1.36 12.00
C LEU A 69 -9.73 -0.73 13.27
N GLY A 70 -9.92 0.58 13.46
CA GLY A 70 -9.47 1.32 14.63
C GLY A 70 -10.18 0.95 15.93
N ALA A 71 -11.31 0.24 15.87
CA ALA A 71 -12.01 -0.31 17.04
C ALA A 71 -11.41 -1.63 17.56
N HIS A 72 -10.39 -2.17 16.89
CA HIS A 72 -9.76 -3.44 17.22
C HIS A 72 -8.31 -3.24 17.66
N ASP A 73 -7.84 -4.06 18.59
CA ASP A 73 -6.49 -3.99 19.12
C ASP A 73 -5.50 -4.91 18.41
N GLU A 74 -6.01 -5.94 17.72
CA GLU A 74 -5.20 -6.99 17.12
C GLU A 74 -5.70 -7.33 15.72
N ILE A 75 -4.76 -7.61 14.83
CA ILE A 75 -5.00 -8.12 13.49
C ILE A 75 -4.31 -9.48 13.37
N ARG A 76 -5.04 -10.46 12.83
CA ARG A 76 -4.47 -11.74 12.39
C ARG A 76 -4.71 -11.91 10.89
N ILE A 77 -3.67 -12.29 10.18
CA ILE A 77 -3.71 -12.59 8.75
C ILE A 77 -3.47 -14.09 8.57
N GLU A 78 -4.43 -14.78 7.97
CA GLU A 78 -4.33 -16.20 7.65
C GLU A 78 -4.49 -16.41 6.14
N ALA A 79 -3.49 -17.06 5.53
CA ALA A 79 -3.48 -17.45 4.13
C ALA A 79 -2.50 -18.62 3.91
N PRO A 80 -2.47 -19.28 2.75
CA PRO A 80 -1.48 -20.32 2.48
C PRO A 80 -0.04 -19.81 2.69
N GLY A 81 0.63 -20.36 3.71
CA GLY A 81 1.99 -19.97 4.10
C GLY A 81 2.07 -18.71 4.95
N THR A 82 0.94 -18.16 5.38
CA THR A 82 0.86 -16.98 6.23
C THR A 82 -0.02 -17.26 7.44
N ASP A 83 0.51 -17.02 8.63
CA ASP A 83 -0.22 -16.92 9.90
C ASP A 83 0.54 -15.89 10.75
N LEU A 84 0.11 -14.63 10.65
CA LEU A 84 0.77 -13.48 11.25
C LEU A 84 -0.22 -12.73 12.12
N THR A 85 0.16 -12.50 13.37
CA THR A 85 -0.61 -11.68 14.31
C THR A 85 0.22 -10.49 14.76
N TYR A 86 -0.42 -9.32 14.86
CA TYR A 86 0.20 -8.10 15.38
C TYR A 86 -0.84 -7.16 15.98
N ARG A 87 -0.39 -6.31 16.90
CA ARG A 87 -1.25 -5.33 17.55
C ARG A 87 -1.29 -4.01 16.82
N VAL A 88 -2.46 -3.38 16.84
CA VAL A 88 -2.73 -2.07 16.24
C VAL A 88 -3.45 -1.12 17.19
N GLY A 89 -3.68 -1.53 18.43
CA GLY A 89 -4.37 -0.73 19.45
C GLY A 89 -3.67 0.61 19.67
N GLY A 90 -4.45 1.69 19.68
CA GLY A 90 -3.96 3.06 19.82
C GLY A 90 -3.24 3.64 18.60
N ARG A 91 -3.20 2.93 17.47
CA ARG A 91 -2.62 3.43 16.23
C ARG A 91 -3.62 4.30 15.45
N THR A 92 -3.08 5.27 14.72
CA THR A 92 -3.86 6.06 13.78
C THR A 92 -4.01 5.30 12.48
N TRP A 93 -5.25 5.09 12.05
CA TRP A 93 -5.56 4.54 10.74
C TRP A 93 -5.73 5.67 9.72
N ILE A 94 -5.06 5.55 8.59
CA ILE A 94 -5.08 6.53 7.51
C ILE A 94 -5.99 6.01 6.41
N ALA A 95 -7.00 6.80 6.08
CA ALA A 95 -7.86 6.58 4.91
C ALA A 95 -7.30 7.40 3.75
N ALA A 96 -6.56 6.75 2.87
CA ALA A 96 -5.85 7.39 1.78
C ALA A 96 -6.74 7.47 0.53
N ALA A 97 -7.41 8.60 0.35
CA ALA A 97 -8.42 8.85 -0.68
C ALA A 97 -7.96 9.85 -1.75
N GLY A 98 -6.73 9.71 -2.24
CA GLY A 98 -6.24 10.51 -3.35
C GLY A 98 -5.75 11.91 -2.98
N THR A 99 -5.51 12.20 -1.69
CA THR A 99 -5.09 13.53 -1.24
C THR A 99 -3.57 13.75 -1.31
N ASN A 100 -2.79 12.67 -1.26
CA ASN A 100 -1.33 12.70 -1.34
C ASN A 100 -0.81 11.85 -2.50
N ASN A 101 -1.22 10.60 -2.61
CA ASN A 101 -1.03 9.80 -3.81
C ASN A 101 -2.30 9.83 -4.64
N PHE A 102 -2.16 9.81 -5.97
CA PHE A 102 -3.29 9.75 -6.88
C PHE A 102 -2.94 8.88 -8.12
N PRO A 103 -3.75 7.88 -8.49
CA PRO A 103 -4.85 7.32 -7.71
C PRO A 103 -4.38 6.71 -6.39
N ASP A 104 -5.33 6.41 -5.49
CA ASP A 104 -5.10 5.85 -4.18
C ASP A 104 -6.22 4.83 -3.85
N GLY A 105 -6.62 4.66 -2.60
CA GLY A 105 -7.76 3.81 -2.26
C GLY A 105 -7.43 2.77 -1.19
N GLU A 106 -6.55 3.10 -0.26
CA GLU A 106 -6.14 2.19 0.81
C GLU A 106 -6.48 2.72 2.21
N VAL A 107 -6.56 1.79 3.15
CA VAL A 107 -6.58 2.09 4.58
C VAL A 107 -5.40 1.41 5.22
N PHE A 108 -4.56 2.15 5.89
CA PHE A 108 -3.34 1.59 6.47
C PHE A 108 -3.00 2.17 7.84
N THR A 109 -2.20 1.41 8.58
CA THR A 109 -1.55 1.83 9.82
C THR A 109 -0.24 1.08 9.99
N GLY A 110 0.63 1.55 10.90
CA GLY A 110 1.79 0.79 11.36
C GLY A 110 1.43 -0.07 12.57
N PRO A 111 1.89 -1.32 12.68
CA PRO A 111 1.69 -2.14 13.87
C PRO A 111 2.41 -1.55 15.08
N VAL A 112 2.01 -1.95 16.29
CA VAL A 112 2.76 -1.66 17.51
C VAL A 112 4.11 -2.37 17.42
N GLU A 113 5.20 -1.63 17.62
CA GLU A 113 6.56 -2.17 17.57
C GLU A 113 6.70 -3.32 18.58
N GLY A 114 7.37 -4.36 18.18
CA GLY A 114 7.55 -5.54 19.01
C GLY A 114 6.34 -6.47 19.09
N SER A 115 5.23 -6.21 18.39
CA SER A 115 4.03 -7.05 18.54
C SER A 115 3.85 -8.12 17.46
N ALA A 116 4.55 -8.02 16.33
CA ALA A 116 4.39 -8.97 15.23
C ALA A 116 4.98 -10.35 15.59
N ASN A 117 4.16 -11.40 15.46
CA ASN A 117 4.55 -12.78 15.69
C ASN A 117 3.90 -13.69 14.63
N GLY A 118 4.65 -14.68 14.14
CA GLY A 118 4.18 -15.62 13.13
C GLY A 118 4.94 -15.54 11.83
N THR A 119 4.34 -16.00 10.75
CA THR A 119 4.97 -16.09 9.43
C THR A 119 4.14 -15.39 8.36
N VAL A 120 4.82 -14.84 7.36
CA VAL A 120 4.17 -14.28 6.17
C VAL A 120 4.89 -14.78 4.91
N ARG A 121 4.10 -15.08 3.88
CA ARG A 121 4.57 -15.43 2.56
C ARG A 121 4.05 -14.43 1.54
N PHE A 122 4.93 -13.82 0.78
CA PHE A 122 4.61 -12.96 -0.36
C PHE A 122 4.71 -13.79 -1.65
N THR A 123 3.62 -13.86 -2.39
CA THR A 123 3.49 -14.72 -3.59
C THR A 123 3.75 -13.97 -4.88
N TYR A 124 3.77 -12.64 -4.84
CA TYR A 124 4.11 -11.80 -5.99
C TYR A 124 5.60 -11.45 -5.97
N PRO A 125 6.23 -11.35 -7.15
CA PRO A 125 7.59 -10.88 -7.24
C PRO A 125 7.71 -9.42 -6.79
N ALA A 126 8.84 -9.08 -6.18
CA ALA A 126 9.19 -7.71 -5.80
C ALA A 126 10.52 -7.31 -6.43
N ILE A 127 10.61 -6.07 -6.88
CA ILE A 127 11.87 -5.51 -7.37
C ILE A 127 12.55 -4.74 -6.23
N TYR A 128 13.69 -5.23 -5.79
CA TYR A 128 14.48 -4.57 -4.77
C TYR A 128 15.91 -4.32 -5.25
N ALA A 129 16.34 -3.07 -5.25
CA ALA A 129 17.66 -2.64 -5.73
C ALA A 129 18.01 -3.17 -7.14
N GLY A 130 17.03 -3.25 -8.04
CA GLY A 130 17.20 -3.74 -9.41
C GLY A 130 17.23 -5.26 -9.55
N ASN A 131 16.99 -6.01 -8.48
CA ASN A 131 16.88 -7.46 -8.50
C ASN A 131 15.44 -7.88 -8.28
N GLU A 132 15.00 -8.87 -9.03
CA GLU A 132 13.71 -9.53 -8.81
C GLU A 132 13.85 -10.58 -7.72
N VAL A 133 12.95 -10.53 -6.74
CA VAL A 133 12.92 -11.45 -5.60
C VAL A 133 11.53 -12.06 -5.52
N GLU A 134 11.47 -13.39 -5.48
CA GLU A 134 10.22 -14.15 -5.47
C GLU A 134 10.07 -14.99 -4.20
N ASP A 135 8.80 -15.38 -3.93
CA ASP A 135 8.43 -16.28 -2.83
C ASP A 135 9.09 -15.89 -1.48
N VAL A 136 9.07 -14.60 -1.17
CA VAL A 136 9.64 -14.10 0.07
C VAL A 136 8.83 -14.64 1.25
N ARG A 137 9.53 -15.24 2.22
CA ARG A 137 8.97 -15.73 3.46
C ARG A 137 9.71 -15.14 4.63
N LEU A 138 8.97 -14.58 5.57
CA LEU A 138 9.53 -13.99 6.77
C LEU A 138 8.87 -14.63 7.99
N ALA A 139 9.68 -14.94 9.02
CA ALA A 139 9.17 -15.28 10.33
C ALA A 139 9.47 -14.16 11.32
N PHE A 140 8.45 -13.77 12.07
CA PHE A 140 8.52 -12.73 13.08
C PHE A 140 8.44 -13.28 14.49
N ARG A 141 9.24 -12.72 15.37
CA ARG A 141 9.14 -12.91 16.83
C ARG A 141 9.36 -11.56 17.51
N ASP A 142 8.38 -11.13 18.31
CA ASP A 142 8.43 -9.88 19.04
C ASP A 142 8.80 -8.68 18.14
N GLY A 143 8.15 -8.61 16.95
CA GLY A 143 8.33 -7.55 15.97
C GLY A 143 9.63 -7.60 15.16
N ARG A 144 10.45 -8.62 15.33
CA ARG A 144 11.73 -8.77 14.62
C ARG A 144 11.65 -9.94 13.64
N VAL A 145 12.22 -9.76 12.47
CA VAL A 145 12.46 -10.88 11.56
C VAL A 145 13.52 -11.77 12.15
N VAL A 146 13.18 -13.04 12.36
CA VAL A 146 14.08 -14.08 12.94
C VAL A 146 14.47 -15.13 11.90
N GLU A 147 13.72 -15.24 10.81
CA GLU A 147 14.04 -16.09 9.66
C GLU A 147 13.54 -15.40 8.40
N ASP A 148 14.35 -15.41 7.36
CA ASP A 148 14.01 -14.94 6.03
C ASP A 148 14.43 -15.96 4.97
N ARG A 149 13.61 -16.08 3.94
CA ARG A 149 13.90 -16.88 2.73
C ARG A 149 13.32 -16.17 1.53
N ALA A 150 14.02 -16.25 0.41
CA ALA A 150 13.55 -15.76 -0.86
C ALA A 150 13.97 -16.71 -1.98
N GLY A 151 13.12 -16.83 -3.00
CA GLY A 151 13.52 -17.36 -4.30
C GLY A 151 14.19 -16.26 -5.11
N VAL A 152 15.11 -16.64 -5.97
CA VAL A 152 15.64 -15.74 -7.01
C VAL A 152 15.01 -16.21 -8.32
N ALA A 153 14.49 -15.28 -9.13
CA ALA A 153 14.02 -15.61 -10.46
C ALA A 153 15.18 -16.22 -11.27
N ALA A 154 14.92 -17.33 -11.94
CA ALA A 154 15.91 -18.07 -12.73
C ALA A 154 16.19 -17.38 -14.06
#